data_aa6253f8b66115fc1b187f85e47ef79c
#
_entry.id   aa6253f8b66115fc1b187f85e47ef79c
#
_cell.length_a   1.000
_cell.length_b   1.000
_cell.length_c   1.000
_cell.angle_alpha   90.00
_cell.angle_beta   90.00
_cell.angle_gamma   90.00
#
_symmetry.space_group_name_H-M   'P 1'
#
loop_
_entity.id
_entity.type
_entity.pdbx_description
1 polymer ?
#
loop_
_entity_poly.entity_id
_entity_poly.type
_entity_poly.pdbx_seq_one_letter_code
_entity_poly.pdbx_strand_id
1 'polypeptide(L)'
;DLCQTLDHMIAGNEAPQRPEDSETQLARIGHRLARLYQIMQENRRRVDEERQELQTLVSDISHQVKTPVSNLKMATDTLLEKPMTEAERTDFIRGIRSQTDKLDFLFQALVKTSRLETGVIQLDKKPGRLFDTVAQAMSGIVYAAEKKEIAVSVDCPEDLTVSHDSKWTSEALFNLLDNAVKYTPAGGKIAVSVVLWEMYVEVKVTDTGKGISESNQAAIFRRFYREEEVHEQQGVGIGLYLAREIVTR
;
A
#
# COMPACT_ATOMS: atom_id res chain seq x y z
N ASP A 1 48.32 -5.92 -8.46
CA ASP A 1 48.32 -6.96 -9.47
C ASP A 1 46.86 -7.35 -9.79
N LEU A 2 46.55 -7.56 -11.10
CA LEU A 2 45.17 -7.88 -11.56
C LEU A 2 44.64 -9.14 -10.83
N CYS A 3 45.50 -10.14 -10.58
CA CYS A 3 45.13 -11.35 -9.85
C CYS A 3 44.73 -11.06 -8.41
N GLN A 4 45.44 -10.21 -7.68
CA GLN A 4 45.08 -9.81 -6.33
C GLN A 4 43.74 -9.05 -6.28
N THR A 5 43.48 -8.19 -7.28
CA THR A 5 42.18 -7.52 -7.39
C THR A 5 41.04 -8.53 -7.61
N LEU A 6 41.27 -9.53 -8.49
CA LEU A 6 40.30 -10.60 -8.71
C LEU A 6 40.08 -11.49 -7.46
N ASP A 7 41.16 -11.83 -6.74
CA ASP A 7 41.08 -12.60 -5.50
C ASP A 7 40.28 -11.86 -4.41
N HIS A 8 40.49 -10.52 -4.28
CA HIS A 8 39.68 -9.69 -3.39
C HIS A 8 38.20 -9.64 -3.79
N MET A 9 37.91 -9.53 -5.09
CA MET A 9 36.55 -9.57 -5.60
C MET A 9 35.86 -10.92 -5.37
N ILE A 10 36.58 -12.04 -5.56
CA ILE A 10 36.10 -13.40 -5.31
C ILE A 10 35.79 -13.59 -3.82
N ALA A 11 36.61 -13.02 -2.92
CA ALA A 11 36.40 -13.07 -1.47
C ALA A 11 35.26 -12.18 -0.96
N GLY A 12 34.59 -11.40 -1.84
CA GLY A 12 33.50 -10.51 -1.45
C GLY A 12 33.96 -9.19 -0.82
N ASN A 13 35.24 -8.85 -0.88
CA ASN A 13 35.79 -7.60 -0.35
C ASN A 13 35.74 -6.48 -1.38
N GLU A 14 35.73 -5.22 -0.93
CA GLU A 14 35.81 -4.07 -1.84
C GLU A 14 37.07 -4.11 -2.69
N ALA A 15 36.93 -3.81 -3.98
CA ALA A 15 38.08 -3.74 -4.89
C ALA A 15 39.02 -2.60 -4.46
N PRO A 16 40.34 -2.83 -4.31
CA PRO A 16 41.25 -1.78 -3.91
C PRO A 16 41.26 -0.65 -4.96
N GLN A 17 41.17 0.60 -4.50
CA GLN A 17 41.28 1.77 -5.35
C GLN A 17 42.69 1.84 -5.93
N ARG A 18 42.82 1.81 -7.27
CA ARG A 18 44.09 2.00 -7.97
C ARG A 18 44.26 3.43 -8.40
N PRO A 19 45.52 3.94 -8.41
CA PRO A 19 45.79 5.27 -8.95
C PRO A 19 45.43 5.36 -10.43
N GLU A 20 44.90 6.49 -10.84
CA GLU A 20 44.29 6.77 -12.16
C GLU A 20 45.26 6.85 -13.35
N ASP A 21 46.58 6.75 -13.15
CA ASP A 21 47.59 7.05 -14.16
C ASP A 21 48.24 5.82 -14.78
N SER A 22 47.53 5.05 -15.59
CA SER A 22 48.18 4.23 -16.61
C SER A 22 47.28 4.00 -17.82
N GLU A 23 47.67 4.54 -18.97
CA GLU A 23 47.04 4.30 -20.28
C GLU A 23 47.23 2.87 -20.82
N THR A 24 47.62 1.92 -19.98
CA THR A 24 47.87 0.54 -20.38
C THR A 24 46.54 -0.24 -20.56
N GLN A 25 46.53 -1.18 -21.52
CA GLN A 25 45.38 -2.07 -21.73
C GLN A 25 44.97 -2.79 -20.46
N LEU A 26 45.93 -3.15 -19.58
CA LEU A 26 45.68 -3.77 -18.27
C LEU A 26 44.91 -2.89 -17.30
N ALA A 27 45.17 -1.58 -17.27
CA ALA A 27 44.39 -0.64 -16.47
C ALA A 27 42.94 -0.54 -16.94
N ARG A 28 42.73 -0.50 -18.27
CA ARG A 28 41.36 -0.51 -18.86
C ARG A 28 40.61 -1.80 -18.55
N ILE A 29 41.25 -2.95 -18.54
CA ILE A 29 40.67 -4.23 -18.16
C ILE A 29 40.31 -4.20 -16.65
N GLY A 30 41.22 -3.72 -15.80
CA GLY A 30 40.99 -3.57 -14.37
C GLY A 30 39.76 -2.70 -14.05
N HIS A 31 39.62 -1.54 -14.72
CA HIS A 31 38.45 -0.67 -14.59
C HIS A 31 37.15 -1.35 -15.03
N ARG A 32 37.16 -2.09 -16.13
CA ARG A 32 35.96 -2.83 -16.58
C ARG A 32 35.58 -3.94 -15.63
N LEU A 33 36.54 -4.67 -15.08
CA LEU A 33 36.32 -5.70 -14.09
C LEU A 33 35.76 -5.11 -12.79
N ALA A 34 36.32 -4.01 -12.27
CA ALA A 34 35.81 -3.31 -11.10
C ALA A 34 34.37 -2.85 -11.31
N ARG A 35 34.04 -2.28 -12.47
CA ARG A 35 32.68 -1.88 -12.83
C ARG A 35 31.71 -3.07 -12.90
N LEU A 36 32.13 -4.18 -13.51
CA LEU A 36 31.33 -5.41 -13.55
C LEU A 36 31.06 -5.93 -12.13
N TYR A 37 32.08 -5.94 -11.27
CA TYR A 37 31.93 -6.34 -9.89
C TYR A 37 30.94 -5.45 -9.13
N GLN A 38 31.01 -4.12 -9.28
CA GLN A 38 30.04 -3.20 -8.68
C GLN A 38 28.62 -3.49 -9.15
N ILE A 39 28.43 -3.70 -10.46
CA ILE A 39 27.12 -4.04 -11.02
C ILE A 39 26.60 -5.37 -10.44
N MET A 40 27.48 -6.37 -10.30
CA MET A 40 27.11 -7.66 -9.70
C MET A 40 26.74 -7.52 -8.22
N GLN A 41 27.49 -6.75 -7.44
CA GLN A 41 27.19 -6.49 -6.03
C GLN A 41 25.87 -5.75 -5.86
N GLU A 42 25.63 -4.75 -6.70
CA GLU A 42 24.36 -4.00 -6.67
C GLU A 42 23.18 -4.88 -7.07
N ASN A 43 23.32 -5.72 -8.10
CA ASN A 43 22.30 -6.69 -8.47
C ASN A 43 22.04 -7.71 -7.35
N ARG A 44 23.10 -8.21 -6.71
CA ARG A 44 22.97 -9.15 -5.59
C ARG A 44 22.22 -8.51 -4.43
N ARG A 45 22.60 -7.28 -4.03
CA ARG A 45 21.91 -6.52 -2.98
C ARG A 45 20.43 -6.35 -3.31
N ARG A 46 20.10 -5.96 -4.55
CA ARG A 46 18.71 -5.80 -5.01
C ARG A 46 17.92 -7.12 -4.91
N VAL A 47 18.51 -8.23 -5.33
CA VAL A 47 17.87 -9.55 -5.24
C VAL A 47 17.66 -9.96 -3.77
N ASP A 48 18.63 -9.69 -2.88
CA ASP A 48 18.50 -9.98 -1.46
C ASP A 48 17.42 -9.09 -0.80
N GLU A 49 17.34 -7.82 -1.16
CA GLU A 49 16.28 -6.88 -0.73
C GLU A 49 14.89 -7.36 -1.20
N GLU A 50 14.73 -7.69 -2.49
CA GLU A 50 13.49 -8.24 -3.05
C GLU A 50 13.08 -9.55 -2.35
N ARG A 51 14.04 -10.43 -2.06
CA ARG A 51 13.79 -11.67 -1.32
C ARG A 51 13.30 -11.40 0.10
N GLN A 52 13.90 -10.45 0.78
CA GLN A 52 13.52 -10.08 2.14
C GLN A 52 12.14 -9.44 2.18
N GLU A 53 11.81 -8.58 1.21
CA GLU A 53 10.47 -8.02 1.03
C GLU A 53 9.41 -9.11 0.80
N LEU A 54 9.71 -10.10 -0.05
CA LEU A 54 8.82 -11.24 -0.29
C LEU A 54 8.61 -12.09 0.97
N GLN A 55 9.66 -12.35 1.74
CA GLN A 55 9.55 -13.10 3.00
C GLN A 55 8.67 -12.35 4.01
N THR A 56 8.86 -11.03 4.13
CA THR A 56 8.02 -10.18 4.98
C THR A 56 6.58 -10.22 4.52
N LEU A 57 6.31 -10.08 3.21
CA LEU A 57 4.98 -10.15 2.64
C LEU A 57 4.27 -11.48 2.95
N VAL A 58 4.96 -12.62 2.76
CA VAL A 58 4.40 -13.95 3.06
C VAL A 58 4.09 -14.09 4.55
N SER A 59 4.97 -13.60 5.42
CA SER A 59 4.75 -13.59 6.87
C SER A 59 3.52 -12.76 7.25
N ASP A 60 3.42 -11.55 6.71
CA ASP A 60 2.31 -10.64 6.98
C ASP A 60 0.96 -11.22 6.51
N ILE A 61 0.92 -11.76 5.28
CA ILE A 61 -0.28 -12.46 4.77
C ILE A 61 -0.66 -13.61 5.69
N SER A 62 0.32 -14.42 6.11
CA SER A 62 0.07 -15.57 6.98
C SER A 62 -0.56 -15.14 8.31
N HIS A 63 -0.08 -14.07 8.91
CA HIS A 63 -0.64 -13.50 10.13
C HIS A 63 -2.06 -12.94 9.91
N GLN A 64 -2.28 -12.19 8.81
CA GLN A 64 -3.59 -11.59 8.52
C GLN A 64 -4.66 -12.62 8.15
N VAL A 65 -4.28 -13.78 7.59
CA VAL A 65 -5.19 -14.89 7.28
C VAL A 65 -5.44 -15.77 8.51
N LYS A 66 -4.42 -16.04 9.32
CA LYS A 66 -4.52 -16.95 10.48
C LYS A 66 -5.59 -16.50 11.48
N THR A 67 -5.65 -15.20 11.79
CA THR A 67 -6.60 -14.66 12.77
C THR A 67 -8.06 -14.88 12.38
N PRO A 68 -8.56 -14.43 11.19
CA PRO A 68 -9.93 -14.67 10.79
C PRO A 68 -10.25 -16.16 10.64
N VAL A 69 -9.32 -16.98 10.14
CA VAL A 69 -9.51 -18.44 10.03
C VAL A 69 -9.67 -19.07 11.42
N SER A 70 -8.85 -18.69 12.39
CA SER A 70 -8.98 -19.20 13.78
C SER A 70 -10.32 -18.78 14.41
N ASN A 71 -10.76 -17.54 14.18
CA ASN A 71 -12.06 -17.06 14.67
C ASN A 71 -13.21 -17.80 14.00
N LEU A 72 -13.15 -18.05 12.68
CA LEU A 72 -14.13 -18.87 11.97
C LEU A 72 -14.22 -20.28 12.54
N LYS A 73 -13.07 -20.92 12.77
CA LYS A 73 -13.02 -22.26 13.36
C LYS A 73 -13.65 -22.27 14.77
N MET A 74 -13.25 -21.35 15.64
CA MET A 74 -13.80 -21.24 16.98
C MET A 74 -15.31 -21.00 16.97
N ALA A 75 -15.80 -20.13 16.10
CA ALA A 75 -17.24 -19.83 15.98
C ALA A 75 -18.02 -21.05 15.48
N THR A 76 -17.50 -21.79 14.50
CA THR A 76 -18.13 -23.02 13.99
C THR A 76 -18.11 -24.15 15.01
N ASP A 77 -16.98 -24.38 15.71
CA ASP A 77 -16.89 -25.38 16.77
C ASP A 77 -17.90 -25.08 17.90
N THR A 78 -18.02 -23.80 18.31
CA THR A 78 -19.00 -23.39 19.31
C THR A 78 -20.44 -23.60 18.86
N LEU A 79 -20.77 -23.32 17.59
CA LEU A 79 -22.11 -23.54 17.02
C LEU A 79 -22.49 -25.03 16.97
N LEU A 80 -21.50 -25.92 16.81
CA LEU A 80 -21.71 -27.36 16.73
C LEU A 80 -21.79 -28.03 18.08
N GLU A 81 -21.05 -27.54 19.08
CA GLU A 81 -20.87 -28.25 20.36
C GLU A 81 -21.76 -27.68 21.48
N LYS A 82 -22.21 -26.43 21.40
CA LYS A 82 -22.93 -25.78 22.49
C LYS A 82 -24.41 -25.57 22.17
N PRO A 83 -25.32 -25.96 23.07
CA PRO A 83 -26.72 -25.50 22.99
C PRO A 83 -26.76 -23.99 23.18
N MET A 84 -27.54 -23.30 22.34
CA MET A 84 -27.65 -21.84 22.36
C MET A 84 -29.04 -21.41 21.90
N THR A 85 -29.38 -20.19 22.24
CA THR A 85 -30.61 -19.54 21.79
C THR A 85 -30.51 -19.13 20.31
N GLU A 86 -31.62 -18.90 19.64
CA GLU A 86 -31.65 -18.41 18.25
C GLU A 86 -30.96 -17.04 18.10
N ALA A 87 -31.03 -16.19 19.11
CA ALA A 87 -30.36 -14.90 19.14
C ALA A 87 -28.83 -15.08 19.12
N GLU A 88 -28.29 -15.91 20.03
CA GLU A 88 -26.85 -16.24 20.08
C GLU A 88 -26.37 -16.89 18.78
N ARG A 89 -27.14 -17.82 18.22
CA ARG A 89 -26.85 -18.46 16.93
C ARG A 89 -26.72 -17.42 15.81
N THR A 90 -27.67 -16.49 15.78
CA THR A 90 -27.65 -15.40 14.77
C THR A 90 -26.40 -14.53 14.91
N ASP A 91 -25.98 -14.22 16.13
CA ASP A 91 -24.77 -13.42 16.36
C ASP A 91 -23.49 -14.14 15.97
N PHE A 92 -23.37 -15.46 16.24
CA PHE A 92 -22.27 -16.26 15.73
C PHE A 92 -22.23 -16.30 14.20
N ILE A 93 -23.37 -16.46 13.53
CA ILE A 93 -23.46 -16.43 12.05
C ILE A 93 -23.05 -15.07 11.50
N ARG A 94 -23.46 -13.97 12.14
CA ARG A 94 -22.99 -12.61 11.78
C ARG A 94 -21.48 -12.46 11.97
N GLY A 95 -20.95 -13.03 13.05
CA GLY A 95 -19.51 -13.09 13.30
C GLY A 95 -18.74 -13.83 12.20
N ILE A 96 -19.24 -15.01 11.79
CA ILE A 96 -18.69 -15.81 10.69
C ILE A 96 -18.69 -14.99 9.39
N ARG A 97 -19.82 -14.38 9.05
CA ARG A 97 -19.93 -13.53 7.86
C ARG A 97 -18.92 -12.40 7.89
N SER A 98 -18.78 -11.70 9.01
CA SER A 98 -17.80 -10.62 9.16
C SER A 98 -16.35 -11.08 8.95
N GLN A 99 -15.96 -12.29 9.42
CA GLN A 99 -14.62 -12.82 9.18
C GLN A 99 -14.43 -13.23 7.70
N THR A 100 -15.48 -13.75 7.06
CA THR A 100 -15.45 -14.09 5.62
C THR A 100 -15.30 -12.82 4.77
N ASP A 101 -16.05 -11.75 5.08
CA ASP A 101 -15.95 -10.46 4.41
C ASP A 101 -14.52 -9.86 4.54
N LYS A 102 -13.87 -10.03 5.71
CA LYS A 102 -12.46 -9.63 5.92
C LYS A 102 -11.49 -10.41 5.03
N LEU A 103 -11.68 -11.73 4.89
CA LEU A 103 -10.84 -12.56 4.03
C LEU A 103 -11.02 -12.19 2.55
N ASP A 104 -12.25 -11.95 2.11
CA ASP A 104 -12.51 -11.52 0.74
C ASP A 104 -11.86 -10.16 0.45
N PHE A 105 -12.00 -9.20 1.36
CA PHE A 105 -11.34 -7.89 1.25
C PHE A 105 -9.82 -8.03 1.17
N LEU A 106 -9.21 -8.86 2.03
CA LEU A 106 -7.78 -9.14 2.01
C LEU A 106 -7.34 -9.71 0.67
N PHE A 107 -8.08 -10.70 0.16
CA PHE A 107 -7.79 -11.33 -1.11
C PHE A 107 -7.86 -10.35 -2.28
N GLN A 108 -8.92 -9.55 -2.37
CA GLN A 108 -9.10 -8.53 -3.40
C GLN A 108 -7.97 -7.48 -3.37
N ALA A 109 -7.58 -7.03 -2.19
CA ALA A 109 -6.50 -6.08 -2.02
C ALA A 109 -5.15 -6.67 -2.45
N LEU A 110 -4.85 -7.92 -2.10
CA LEU A 110 -3.64 -8.63 -2.53
C LEU A 110 -3.57 -8.80 -4.05
N VAL A 111 -4.68 -9.20 -4.68
CA VAL A 111 -4.74 -9.35 -6.14
C VAL A 111 -4.52 -8.01 -6.84
N LYS A 112 -5.16 -6.92 -6.37
CA LYS A 112 -4.96 -5.57 -6.92
C LYS A 112 -3.50 -5.13 -6.80
N THR A 113 -2.91 -5.29 -5.62
CA THR A 113 -1.53 -4.92 -5.35
C THR A 113 -0.55 -5.72 -6.22
N SER A 114 -0.69 -7.05 -6.25
CA SER A 114 0.16 -7.93 -7.06
C SER A 114 0.12 -7.57 -8.54
N ARG A 115 -1.07 -7.30 -9.10
CA ARG A 115 -1.20 -6.91 -10.50
C ARG A 115 -0.57 -5.55 -10.83
N LEU A 116 -0.62 -4.61 -9.89
CA LEU A 116 0.07 -3.33 -10.03
C LEU A 116 1.59 -3.54 -10.00
N GLU A 117 2.12 -4.23 -9.00
CA GLU A 117 3.57 -4.43 -8.82
C GLU A 117 4.23 -5.16 -9.97
N THR A 118 3.59 -6.21 -10.47
CA THR A 118 4.11 -7.00 -11.60
C THR A 118 4.00 -6.28 -12.96
N GLY A 119 3.45 -5.05 -12.99
CA GLY A 119 3.24 -4.31 -14.24
C GLY A 119 2.19 -4.92 -15.18
N VAL A 120 1.45 -5.94 -14.71
CA VAL A 120 0.30 -6.51 -15.46
C VAL A 120 -0.76 -5.44 -15.67
N ILE A 121 -0.91 -4.54 -14.70
CA ILE A 121 -1.76 -3.36 -14.86
C ILE A 121 -0.86 -2.19 -15.24
N GLN A 122 -1.04 -1.71 -16.45
CA GLN A 122 -0.51 -0.43 -16.91
C GLN A 122 -1.60 0.62 -16.75
N LEU A 123 -1.27 1.76 -16.15
CA LEU A 123 -2.21 2.87 -16.03
C LEU A 123 -2.51 3.45 -17.41
N ASP A 124 -3.78 3.48 -17.77
CA ASP A 124 -4.26 4.05 -19.03
C ASP A 124 -4.62 5.53 -18.82
N LYS A 125 -3.58 6.39 -18.81
CA LYS A 125 -3.74 7.84 -18.57
C LYS A 125 -4.35 8.52 -19.78
N LYS A 126 -5.57 9.03 -19.64
CA LYS A 126 -6.31 9.75 -20.67
C LYS A 126 -6.83 11.09 -20.13
N PRO A 127 -7.00 12.11 -20.99
CA PRO A 127 -7.69 13.32 -20.59
C PRO A 127 -9.09 12.98 -20.08
N GLY A 128 -9.40 13.37 -18.84
CA GLY A 128 -10.69 13.14 -18.20
C GLY A 128 -11.00 14.21 -17.19
N ARG A 129 -12.28 14.46 -16.92
CA ARG A 129 -12.71 15.41 -15.91
C ARG A 129 -12.39 14.85 -14.51
N LEU A 130 -11.57 15.57 -13.77
CA LEU A 130 -11.17 15.15 -12.43
C LEU A 130 -12.36 15.15 -11.46
N PHE A 131 -13.32 16.05 -11.66
CA PHE A 131 -14.55 16.10 -10.88
C PHE A 131 -15.32 14.76 -10.90
N ASP A 132 -15.46 14.13 -12.08
CA ASP A 132 -16.15 12.84 -12.20
C ASP A 132 -15.42 11.73 -11.43
N THR A 133 -14.09 11.74 -11.45
CA THR A 133 -13.24 10.79 -10.73
C THR A 133 -13.34 10.97 -9.20
N VAL A 134 -13.36 12.21 -8.73
CA VAL A 134 -13.58 12.55 -7.32
C VAL A 134 -14.98 12.13 -6.90
N ALA A 135 -16.02 12.44 -7.68
CA ALA A 135 -17.40 12.07 -7.41
C ALA A 135 -17.57 10.53 -7.32
N GLN A 136 -16.91 9.79 -8.20
CA GLN A 136 -16.90 8.32 -8.17
C GLN A 136 -16.27 7.80 -6.87
N ALA A 137 -15.14 8.33 -6.43
CA ALA A 137 -14.50 7.94 -5.18
C ALA A 137 -15.38 8.28 -3.96
N MET A 138 -15.99 9.48 -3.98
CA MET A 138 -16.90 9.94 -2.94
C MET A 138 -18.12 9.04 -2.78
N SER A 139 -18.69 8.54 -3.88
CA SER A 139 -19.88 7.67 -3.86
C SER A 139 -19.70 6.44 -2.96
N GLY A 140 -18.47 5.94 -2.87
CA GLY A 140 -18.14 4.77 -2.04
C GLY A 140 -18.19 5.03 -0.54
N ILE A 141 -18.12 6.28 -0.09
CA ILE A 141 -18.05 6.62 1.34
C ILE A 141 -19.34 7.29 1.88
N VAL A 142 -20.27 7.70 1.01
CA VAL A 142 -21.46 8.48 1.38
C VAL A 142 -22.24 7.80 2.53
N TYR A 143 -22.61 6.55 2.35
CA TYR A 143 -23.39 5.81 3.36
C TYR A 143 -22.68 5.73 4.73
N ALA A 144 -21.36 5.49 4.71
CA ALA A 144 -20.59 5.38 5.95
C ALA A 144 -20.41 6.75 6.63
N ALA A 145 -20.24 7.80 5.86
CA ALA A 145 -20.18 9.18 6.35
C ALA A 145 -21.52 9.64 6.94
N GLU A 146 -22.64 9.40 6.25
CA GLU A 146 -23.99 9.69 6.74
C GLU A 146 -24.29 8.97 8.05
N LYS A 147 -23.97 7.67 8.14
CA LYS A 147 -24.17 6.88 9.38
C LYS A 147 -23.40 7.45 10.58
N LYS A 148 -22.29 8.11 10.35
CA LYS A 148 -21.47 8.79 11.38
C LYS A 148 -21.80 10.27 11.52
N GLU A 149 -22.78 10.80 10.77
CA GLU A 149 -23.10 12.24 10.73
C GLU A 149 -21.89 13.12 10.40
N ILE A 150 -20.97 12.60 9.57
CA ILE A 150 -19.77 13.34 9.14
C ILE A 150 -20.16 14.31 8.02
N ALA A 151 -19.85 15.59 8.22
CA ALA A 151 -20.04 16.61 7.19
C ALA A 151 -18.94 16.47 6.12
N VAL A 152 -19.35 16.22 4.87
CA VAL A 152 -18.42 16.06 3.75
C VAL A 152 -18.58 17.22 2.79
N SER A 153 -17.46 17.84 2.39
CA SER A 153 -17.41 18.93 1.41
C SER A 153 -16.41 18.64 0.29
N VAL A 154 -16.72 19.11 -0.91
CA VAL A 154 -15.85 18.98 -2.08
C VAL A 154 -15.69 20.34 -2.74
N ASP A 155 -14.45 20.76 -2.91
CA ASP A 155 -14.05 21.94 -3.67
C ASP A 155 -13.18 21.47 -4.85
N CYS A 156 -13.83 21.26 -5.99
CA CYS A 156 -13.21 20.74 -7.21
C CYS A 156 -13.81 21.48 -8.41
N PRO A 157 -13.01 22.14 -9.26
CA PRO A 157 -13.50 22.75 -10.49
C PRO A 157 -14.14 21.70 -11.42
N GLU A 158 -15.38 21.94 -11.84
CA GLU A 158 -16.15 20.96 -12.64
C GLU A 158 -15.52 20.70 -14.02
N ASP A 159 -14.90 21.71 -14.63
CA ASP A 159 -14.33 21.64 -15.98
C ASP A 159 -12.86 21.23 -16.01
N LEU A 160 -12.24 20.99 -14.84
CA LEU A 160 -10.83 20.63 -14.78
C LEU A 160 -10.58 19.27 -15.43
N THR A 161 -9.88 19.32 -16.57
CA THR A 161 -9.48 18.10 -17.32
C THR A 161 -7.99 17.86 -17.14
N VAL A 162 -7.63 16.67 -16.67
CA VAL A 162 -6.25 16.23 -16.47
C VAL A 162 -6.02 14.85 -17.06
N SER A 163 -4.77 14.58 -17.45
CA SER A 163 -4.40 13.25 -17.95
C SER A 163 -4.19 12.30 -16.77
N HIS A 164 -5.12 11.37 -16.55
CA HIS A 164 -5.05 10.38 -15.47
C HIS A 164 -5.82 9.10 -15.85
N ASP A 165 -5.58 8.02 -15.11
CA ASP A 165 -6.43 6.83 -15.17
C ASP A 165 -7.58 7.00 -14.17
N SER A 166 -8.78 7.31 -14.66
CA SER A 166 -9.94 7.62 -13.82
C SER A 166 -10.28 6.51 -12.84
N LYS A 167 -10.15 5.24 -13.26
CA LYS A 167 -10.44 4.09 -12.42
C LYS A 167 -9.45 3.96 -11.27
N TRP A 168 -8.16 4.02 -11.56
CA TRP A 168 -7.12 3.85 -10.54
C TRP A 168 -6.98 5.08 -9.65
N THR A 169 -7.14 6.27 -10.21
CA THR A 169 -7.18 7.51 -9.41
C THR A 169 -8.37 7.53 -8.47
N SER A 170 -9.56 7.10 -8.92
CA SER A 170 -10.73 6.94 -8.05
C SER A 170 -10.48 5.90 -6.94
N GLU A 171 -9.81 4.79 -7.23
CA GLU A 171 -9.43 3.79 -6.23
C GLU A 171 -8.46 4.37 -5.18
N ALA A 172 -7.45 5.15 -5.60
CA ALA A 172 -6.53 5.81 -4.68
C ALA A 172 -7.25 6.80 -3.76
N LEU A 173 -8.11 7.65 -4.34
CA LEU A 173 -8.92 8.61 -3.59
C LEU A 173 -9.89 7.91 -2.64
N PHE A 174 -10.55 6.84 -3.09
CA PHE A 174 -11.43 6.05 -2.24
C PHE A 174 -10.69 5.52 -1.00
N ASN A 175 -9.46 5.00 -1.15
CA ASN A 175 -8.68 4.51 -0.01
C ASN A 175 -8.34 5.63 1.01
N LEU A 176 -8.07 6.85 0.53
CA LEU A 176 -7.86 8.01 1.41
C LEU A 176 -9.16 8.40 2.13
N LEU A 177 -10.26 8.47 1.39
CA LEU A 177 -11.57 8.86 1.90
C LEU A 177 -12.14 7.83 2.88
N ASP A 178 -12.00 6.54 2.60
CA ASP A 178 -12.40 5.46 3.49
C ASP A 178 -11.66 5.53 4.83
N ASN A 179 -10.36 5.81 4.79
CA ASN A 179 -9.58 6.07 5.99
C ASN A 179 -10.07 7.33 6.73
N ALA A 180 -10.31 8.43 6.03
CA ALA A 180 -10.85 9.65 6.61
C ALA A 180 -12.17 9.36 7.35
N VAL A 181 -13.12 8.62 6.74
CA VAL A 181 -14.38 8.23 7.39
C VAL A 181 -14.15 7.30 8.59
N LYS A 182 -13.23 6.34 8.49
CA LYS A 182 -12.93 5.38 9.57
C LYS A 182 -12.41 6.08 10.82
N TYR A 183 -11.48 7.01 10.65
CA TYR A 183 -10.76 7.64 11.76
C TYR A 183 -11.34 8.98 12.22
N THR A 184 -12.31 9.53 11.51
CA THR A 184 -13.06 10.70 11.96
C THR A 184 -14.18 10.26 12.91
N PRO A 185 -14.32 10.90 14.10
CA PRO A 185 -15.43 10.64 15.01
C PRO A 185 -16.76 11.11 14.42
N ALA A 186 -17.86 10.62 15.02
CA ALA A 186 -19.20 11.06 14.64
C ALA A 186 -19.34 12.59 14.79
N GLY A 187 -20.03 13.23 13.83
CA GLY A 187 -20.17 14.69 13.76
C GLY A 187 -18.94 15.44 13.29
N GLY A 188 -17.86 14.74 12.87
CA GLY A 188 -16.65 15.35 12.35
C GLY A 188 -16.81 15.87 10.91
N LYS A 189 -15.68 16.26 10.30
CA LYS A 189 -15.66 16.86 8.94
C LYS A 189 -14.61 16.20 8.07
N ILE A 190 -14.96 16.04 6.78
CA ILE A 190 -14.03 15.63 5.73
C ILE A 190 -14.14 16.64 4.59
N ALA A 191 -13.02 17.15 4.11
CA ALA A 191 -12.97 18.07 2.98
C ALA A 191 -12.04 17.53 1.89
N VAL A 192 -12.52 17.53 0.66
CA VAL A 192 -11.71 17.27 -0.53
C VAL A 192 -11.51 18.60 -1.24
N SER A 193 -10.28 19.01 -1.47
CA SER A 193 -9.94 20.19 -2.26
C SER A 193 -9.01 19.86 -3.40
N VAL A 194 -9.25 20.49 -4.55
CA VAL A 194 -8.45 20.33 -5.76
C VAL A 194 -7.87 21.68 -6.16
N VAL A 195 -6.55 21.74 -6.23
CA VAL A 195 -5.82 22.95 -6.61
C VAL A 195 -4.98 22.68 -7.85
N LEU A 196 -5.16 23.53 -8.86
CA LEU A 196 -4.34 23.49 -10.06
C LEU A 196 -3.09 24.36 -9.84
N TRP A 197 -1.92 23.73 -9.87
CA TRP A 197 -0.62 24.39 -9.90
C TRP A 197 -0.07 24.41 -11.34
N GLU A 198 0.98 25.18 -11.59
CA GLU A 198 1.58 25.27 -12.92
C GLU A 198 2.05 23.93 -13.49
N MET A 199 2.57 23.04 -12.64
CA MET A 199 3.21 21.79 -13.05
C MET A 199 2.43 20.51 -12.66
N TYR A 200 1.46 20.63 -11.75
CA TYR A 200 0.70 19.47 -11.24
C TYR A 200 -0.67 19.90 -10.70
N VAL A 201 -1.52 18.93 -10.49
CA VAL A 201 -2.80 19.11 -9.80
C VAL A 201 -2.70 18.45 -8.42
N GLU A 202 -2.99 19.21 -7.39
CA GLU A 202 -3.06 18.72 -6.02
C GLU A 202 -4.50 18.33 -5.69
N VAL A 203 -4.69 17.09 -5.23
CA VAL A 203 -5.95 16.63 -4.62
C VAL A 203 -5.67 16.38 -3.16
N LYS A 204 -6.29 17.17 -2.29
CA LYS A 204 -6.09 17.09 -0.85
C LYS A 204 -7.35 16.57 -0.15
N VAL A 205 -7.20 15.54 0.66
CA VAL A 205 -8.23 15.03 1.56
C VAL A 205 -7.85 15.46 2.98
N THR A 206 -8.72 16.19 3.64
CA THR A 206 -8.53 16.67 5.01
C THR A 206 -9.64 16.12 5.89
N ASP A 207 -9.31 15.58 7.05
CA ASP A 207 -10.25 15.08 8.04
C ASP A 207 -10.01 15.74 9.41
N THR A 208 -11.00 15.64 10.28
CA THR A 208 -10.91 16.08 11.69
C THR A 208 -10.78 14.90 12.65
N GLY A 209 -10.14 13.84 12.19
CA GLY A 209 -9.89 12.62 12.94
C GLY A 209 -8.77 12.75 13.98
N LYS A 210 -8.34 11.62 14.50
CA LYS A 210 -7.30 11.55 15.55
C LYS A 210 -5.90 12.04 15.10
N GLY A 211 -5.69 12.19 13.80
CA GLY A 211 -4.38 12.48 13.22
C GLY A 211 -3.45 11.28 13.24
N ILE A 212 -2.21 11.49 12.77
CA ILE A 212 -1.15 10.49 12.68
C ILE A 212 0.10 11.09 13.32
N SER A 213 0.70 10.37 14.28
CA SER A 213 1.94 10.81 14.92
C SER A 213 3.08 10.92 13.89
N GLU A 214 3.98 11.88 14.07
CA GLU A 214 5.12 12.09 13.16
C GLU A 214 5.96 10.82 12.97
N SER A 215 6.16 10.04 14.05
CA SER A 215 6.89 8.77 14.00
C SER A 215 6.24 7.72 13.08
N ASN A 216 4.93 7.79 12.89
CA ASN A 216 4.16 6.80 12.14
C ASN A 216 3.89 7.21 10.68
N GLN A 217 4.08 8.50 10.33
CA GLN A 217 3.76 9.02 8.99
C GLN A 217 4.44 8.28 7.84
N ALA A 218 5.68 7.81 8.03
CA ALA A 218 6.35 6.98 7.02
C ALA A 218 5.87 5.52 7.04
N ALA A 219 5.48 5.02 8.21
CA ALA A 219 5.08 3.64 8.41
C ALA A 219 3.68 3.33 7.88
N ILE A 220 2.75 4.29 7.91
CA ILE A 220 1.36 4.10 7.46
C ILE A 220 1.23 3.69 5.98
N PHE A 221 2.26 3.94 5.17
CA PHE A 221 2.32 3.52 3.76
C PHE A 221 2.95 2.14 3.56
N ARG A 222 3.33 1.44 4.64
CA ARG A 222 3.77 0.04 4.54
C ARG A 222 2.57 -0.88 4.41
N ARG A 223 2.75 -2.01 3.74
CA ARG A 223 1.72 -3.06 3.64
C ARG A 223 1.38 -3.58 5.04
N PHE A 224 0.10 -3.80 5.30
CA PHE A 224 -0.43 -4.37 6.55
C PHE A 224 -0.12 -3.56 7.81
N TYR A 225 0.46 -2.36 7.67
CA TYR A 225 0.71 -1.52 8.82
C TYR A 225 -0.59 -1.00 9.41
N ARG A 226 -0.70 -1.12 10.73
CA ARG A 226 -1.78 -0.56 11.53
C ARG A 226 -1.21 -0.13 12.88
N GLU A 227 -1.61 1.02 13.36
CA GLU A 227 -1.29 1.44 14.73
C GLU A 227 -2.00 0.54 15.73
N GLU A 228 -1.35 0.23 16.86
CA GLU A 228 -1.91 -0.66 17.90
C GLU A 228 -3.25 -0.15 18.44
N GLU A 229 -3.38 1.16 18.57
CA GLU A 229 -4.60 1.82 19.09
C GLU A 229 -5.84 1.66 18.20
N VAL A 230 -5.69 1.26 16.94
CA VAL A 230 -6.78 1.17 15.96
C VAL A 230 -7.05 -0.26 15.49
N HIS A 231 -6.58 -1.26 16.22
CA HIS A 231 -6.84 -2.67 15.88
C HIS A 231 -8.33 -3.04 15.87
N GLU A 232 -9.16 -2.33 16.62
CA GLU A 232 -10.63 -2.53 16.64
C GLU A 232 -11.33 -2.00 15.38
N GLN A 233 -10.73 -1.05 14.64
CA GLN A 233 -11.31 -0.53 13.40
C GLN A 233 -11.22 -1.58 12.29
N GLN A 234 -12.22 -1.63 11.40
CA GLN A 234 -12.18 -2.53 10.24
C GLN A 234 -11.11 -2.10 9.24
N GLY A 235 -10.26 -3.05 8.80
CA GLY A 235 -9.27 -2.81 7.75
C GLY A 235 -8.07 -3.75 7.86
N VAL A 236 -7.37 -3.93 6.75
CA VAL A 236 -6.23 -4.86 6.62
C VAL A 236 -4.89 -4.11 6.56
N GLY A 237 -4.91 -2.77 6.46
CA GLY A 237 -3.68 -1.96 6.37
C GLY A 237 -3.04 -1.96 4.97
N ILE A 238 -3.83 -2.15 3.90
CA ILE A 238 -3.34 -2.15 2.51
C ILE A 238 -3.75 -0.87 1.77
N GLY A 239 -4.81 -0.17 2.21
CA GLY A 239 -5.41 0.93 1.47
C GLY A 239 -4.44 2.08 1.17
N LEU A 240 -3.70 2.57 2.16
CA LEU A 240 -2.72 3.65 1.96
C LEU A 240 -1.52 3.20 1.13
N TYR A 241 -1.07 1.96 1.30
CA TYR A 241 -0.04 1.39 0.44
C TYR A 241 -0.50 1.37 -1.03
N LEU A 242 -1.72 0.88 -1.30
CA LEU A 242 -2.28 0.84 -2.66
C LEU A 242 -2.44 2.25 -3.24
N ALA A 243 -2.92 3.21 -2.45
CA ALA A 243 -3.02 4.61 -2.89
C ALA A 243 -1.65 5.17 -3.29
N ARG A 244 -0.61 4.94 -2.49
CA ARG A 244 0.77 5.34 -2.80
C ARG A 244 1.27 4.69 -4.09
N GLU A 245 1.10 3.38 -4.26
CA GLU A 245 1.53 2.66 -5.46
C GLU A 245 0.87 3.20 -6.74
N ILE A 246 -0.40 3.58 -6.66
CA ILE A 246 -1.12 4.18 -7.79
C ILE A 246 -0.58 5.57 -8.13
N VAL A 247 -0.38 6.42 -7.12
CA VAL A 247 0.04 7.82 -7.32
C VAL A 247 1.49 7.95 -7.77
N THR A 248 2.36 7.02 -7.39
CA THR A 248 3.79 7.04 -7.77
C THR A 248 4.05 6.49 -9.19
N ARG A 249 3.05 5.93 -9.86
CA ARG A 249 3.12 5.42 -11.24
C ARG A 249 2.51 6.39 -12.25
#